data_33e6b74d92ad7659370a3ea1d49f5f95
#
_entry.id   33e6b74d92ad7659370a3ea1d49f5f95
#
_cell.length_a   1.000
_cell.length_b   1.000
_cell.length_c   1.000
_cell.angle_alpha   90.00
_cell.angle_beta   90.00
_cell.angle_gamma   90.00
#
_symmetry.space_group_name_H-M   'P 1'
#
loop_
_entity.id
_entity.type
_entity.pdbx_description
1 polymer ?
#
loop_
_entity_poly.entity_id
_entity_poly.type
_entity_poly.pdbx_seq_one_letter_code
_entity_poly.pdbx_strand_id
1 'polypeptide(L)' 'MHEGGAVTRIGTLLVPVPGLSGVVYPAGTEVVVTGQGASVDAFVGGDWLPLQWWEFAEGPAREAPGTGH' A
#
# COMPACT_ATOMS: atom_id res chain seq x y z
N MET A 1 24.93 -5.08 -6.81
CA MET A 1 24.30 -5.26 -6.81
C MET A 1 23.57 -5.42 -6.67
N HIS A 2 23.13 -5.24 -6.57
CA HIS A 2 22.31 -5.34 -6.56
C HIS A 2 21.50 -5.62 -6.51
N GLU A 3 21.27 -5.54 -6.20
CA GLU A 3 20.46 -5.89 -6.27
C GLU A 3 19.63 -5.78 -6.69
N GLY A 4 19.65 -5.52 -7.11
CA GLY A 4 18.54 -5.35 -7.91
C GLY A 4 17.25 -5.84 -7.45
N GLY A 5 16.98 -6.41 -6.63
CA GLY A 5 15.70 -6.95 -6.28
C GLY A 5 14.60 -5.91 -6.25
N ALA A 6 13.44 -6.35 -5.92
CA ALA A 6 12.28 -5.48 -5.85
C ALA A 6 12.47 -4.41 -4.79
N VAL A 7 12.02 -3.22 -5.12
CA VAL A 7 12.00 -2.12 -4.18
C VAL A 7 10.75 -2.24 -3.33
N THR A 8 10.93 -2.26 -2.04
CA THR A 8 9.84 -2.38 -1.10
C THR A 8 9.59 -1.04 -0.44
N ARG A 9 8.36 -0.60 -0.45
CA ARG A 9 7.99 0.72 0.06
C ARG A 9 6.78 0.58 0.96
N ILE A 10 6.56 1.60 1.76
CA ILE A 10 5.32 1.69 2.51
C ILE A 10 4.31 2.47 1.68
N GLY A 11 3.09 2.00 1.68
CA GLY A 11 1.99 2.71 1.05
C GLY A 11 0.82 2.80 2.01
N THR A 12 -0.13 3.67 1.65
CA THR A 12 -1.34 3.86 2.42
C THR A 12 -2.52 3.74 1.47
N LEU A 13 -3.47 2.90 1.81
CA LEU A 13 -4.64 2.72 0.96
C LEU A 13 -5.45 4.01 0.92
N LEU A 14 -5.87 4.38 -0.28
CA LEU A 14 -6.73 5.55 -0.48
C LEU A 14 -8.19 5.16 -0.54
N VAL A 15 -8.47 3.91 -0.79
CA VAL A 15 -9.83 3.40 -0.91
C VAL A 15 -9.89 2.06 -0.19
N PRO A 16 -11.06 1.59 0.19
CA PRO A 16 -11.17 0.25 0.75
C PRO A 16 -10.81 -0.80 -0.30
N VAL A 17 -10.10 -1.82 0.13
CA VAL A 17 -9.63 -2.88 -0.77
C VAL A 17 -10.05 -4.22 -0.19
N PRO A 18 -10.73 -5.06 -0.96
CA PRO A 18 -11.10 -6.38 -0.47
C PRO A 18 -9.89 -7.31 -0.44
N GLY A 19 -9.77 -8.03 0.64
CA GLY A 19 -8.73 -9.03 0.79
C GLY A 19 -9.19 -10.37 0.29
N LEU A 20 -8.28 -11.34 0.38
CA LEU A 20 -8.54 -12.65 -0.18
C LEU A 20 -9.54 -13.46 0.63
N SER A 21 -9.64 -13.21 1.90
CA SER A 21 -10.51 -14.01 2.76
C SER A 21 -11.82 -13.31 3.07
N GLY A 22 -12.19 -12.34 2.27
CA GLY A 22 -13.43 -11.63 2.51
C GLY A 22 -13.30 -10.44 3.44
N VAL A 23 -12.11 -10.21 3.96
CA VAL A 23 -11.85 -9.05 4.79
C VAL A 23 -11.68 -7.85 3.87
N VAL A 24 -12.22 -6.71 4.28
CA VAL A 24 -12.02 -5.46 3.54
C VAL A 24 -11.08 -4.59 4.36
N TYR A 25 -10.01 -4.16 3.73
CA TYR A 25 -9.04 -3.27 4.38
C TYR A 25 -9.46 -1.83 4.08
N PRO A 26 -9.72 -1.03 5.11
CA PRO A 26 -10.25 0.31 4.87
C PRO A 26 -9.19 1.27 4.34
N ALA A 27 -9.65 2.36 3.76
CA ALA A 27 -8.76 3.45 3.40
C ALA A 27 -8.00 3.88 4.64
N GLY A 28 -6.74 4.24 4.46
CA GLY A 28 -5.88 4.60 5.57
C GLY A 28 -5.04 3.46 6.11
N THR A 29 -5.28 2.24 5.65
CA THR A 29 -4.48 1.10 6.06
C THR A 29 -3.09 1.20 5.45
N GLU A 30 -2.06 1.02 6.27
CA GLU A 30 -0.70 0.96 5.75
C GLU A 30 -0.42 -0.42 5.19
N VAL A 31 0.26 -0.44 4.06
CA VAL A 31 0.61 -1.68 3.38
C VAL A 31 2.06 -1.59 2.93
N VAL A 32 2.64 -2.73 2.67
CA VAL A 32 3.97 -2.80 2.07
C VAL A 32 3.78 -3.10 0.60
N VAL A 33 4.33 -2.24 -0.26
CA VAL A 33 4.14 -2.42 -1.69
C VAL A 33 5.47 -2.73 -2.35
N THR A 34 5.41 -3.52 -3.39
CA THR A 34 6.56 -3.84 -4.20
C THR A 34 6.16 -3.82 -5.66
N GLY A 35 7.13 -3.51 -6.51
CA GLY A 35 6.86 -3.41 -7.92
C GLY A 35 6.76 -1.97 -8.36
N GLN A 36 6.55 -1.79 -9.66
CA GLN A 36 6.48 -0.46 -10.26
C GLN A 36 5.43 -0.48 -11.35
N GLY A 37 5.06 0.72 -11.79
CA GLY A 37 4.17 0.84 -12.91
C GLY A 37 2.73 1.04 -12.47
N ALA A 38 1.81 0.69 -13.34
CA ALA A 38 0.39 0.97 -13.10
C ALA A 38 -0.20 0.09 -12.02
N SER A 39 0.39 -1.05 -11.76
CA SER A 39 -0.09 -1.90 -10.68
C SER A 39 1.09 -2.45 -9.93
N VAL A 40 0.90 -2.66 -8.65
CA VAL A 40 1.94 -3.18 -7.78
C VAL A 40 1.31 -4.26 -6.91
N ASP A 41 2.15 -4.98 -6.19
CA ASP A 41 1.68 -5.95 -5.22
C ASP A 41 1.80 -5.35 -3.84
N ALA A 42 0.77 -5.50 -3.04
CA ALA A 42 0.76 -4.97 -1.69
C ALA A 42 0.60 -6.11 -0.69
N PHE A 43 1.39 -6.06 0.34
CA PHE A 43 1.30 -7.05 1.42
C PHE A 43 0.52 -6.43 2.56
N VAL A 44 -0.60 -7.03 2.88
CA VAL A 44 -1.48 -6.53 3.92
C VAL A 44 -2.23 -7.70 4.53
N GLY A 45 -2.25 -7.73 5.84
CA GLY A 45 -2.97 -8.79 6.56
C GLY A 45 -2.45 -10.18 6.29
N GLY A 46 -1.19 -10.30 5.90
CA GLY A 46 -0.61 -11.60 5.61
C GLY A 46 -0.76 -12.06 4.17
N ASP A 47 -1.39 -11.26 3.33
CA ASP A 47 -1.64 -11.63 1.94
C ASP A 47 -1.05 -10.62 0.99
N TRP A 48 -0.71 -11.08 -0.20
CA TRP A 48 -0.29 -10.20 -1.28
C TRP A 48 -1.49 -9.92 -2.16
N LEU A 49 -1.79 -8.64 -2.37
CA LEU A 49 -2.93 -8.21 -3.16
C LEU A 49 -2.44 -7.27 -4.25
N PRO A 50 -2.95 -7.38 -5.47
CA PRO A 50 -2.61 -6.42 -6.51
C PRO A 50 -3.34 -5.10 -6.25
N LEU A 51 -2.62 -3.99 -6.44
CA LEU A 51 -3.21 -2.67 -6.30
C LEU A 51 -2.93 -1.87 -7.55
N GLN A 52 -3.90 -1.06 -7.94
CA GLN A 52 -3.72 -0.10 -9.01
C GLN A 52 -3.09 1.17 -8.44
N TRP A 53 -2.43 1.93 -9.32
CA TRP A 53 -1.71 3.11 -8.87
C TRP A 53 -2.61 4.11 -8.12
N TRP A 54 -3.89 4.13 -8.42
CA TRP A 54 -4.80 5.09 -7.81
C TRP A 54 -5.41 4.59 -6.52
N GLU A 55 -5.14 3.37 -6.13
CA GLU A 55 -5.73 2.80 -4.93
C GLU A 55 -4.90 3.07 -3.69
N PHE A 56 -3.70 3.56 -3.87
CA PHE A 56 -2.82 3.82 -2.72
C PHE A 56 -1.93 5.00 -3.01
N ALA A 57 -1.41 5.59 -1.94
CA ALA A 57 -0.38 6.61 -2.04
C ALA A 57 0.86 6.07 -1.36
N GLU A 58 2.03 6.43 -1.89
CA GLU A 58 3.27 6.02 -1.26
C GLU A 58 3.49 6.82 0.00
N GLY A 59 4.08 6.14 0.99
CA GLY A 59 4.35 6.77 2.24
C GLY A 59 3.44 6.24 3.33
N PRO A 60 3.81 6.49 4.58
CA PRO A 60 3.01 6.02 5.71
C PRO A 60 1.71 6.82 5.82
N ALA A 61 0.75 6.23 6.54
CA ALA A 61 -0.47 6.94 6.84
C ALA A 61 -0.13 8.22 7.58
N ARG A 62 -0.77 9.30 7.22
CA ARG A 62 -0.45 10.60 7.78
C ARG A 62 -1.54 11.04 8.71
N GLU A 63 -1.12 11.67 9.76
CA GLU A 63 -2.04 12.39 10.60
C GLU A 63 -2.61 13.57 9.85
N ALA A 64 -3.61 14.15 10.42
CA ALA A 64 -4.17 15.35 9.83
C ALA A 64 -3.04 16.32 9.55
N PRO A 65 -3.01 16.91 8.37
CA PRO A 65 -1.88 17.75 8.00
C PRO A 65 -1.65 18.92 8.93
N GLY A 66 -2.67 19.38 9.56
CA GLY A 66 -2.50 20.53 10.41
C GLY A 66 -1.76 20.27 11.69
N THR A 67 -1.45 19.07 12.00
CA THR A 67 -0.80 18.80 13.27
C THR A 67 0.64 19.15 13.29
N GLY A 68 1.20 19.28 12.30
CA GLY A 68 2.61 19.54 12.34
C GLY A 68 2.95 20.86 12.82
N HIS A 69 2.98 20.78 13.04
CA HIS A 69 3.13 21.63 13.02
C HIS A 69 3.32 21.98 13.41
#